data_bbaefdee5a38e38eb0302bdc5457cfa0
#
_entry.id   bbaefdee5a38e38eb0302bdc5457cfa0
#
_cell.length_a   1.000
_cell.length_b   1.000
_cell.length_c   1.000
_cell.angle_alpha   90.00
_cell.angle_beta   90.00
_cell.angle_gamma   90.00
#
_symmetry.space_group_name_H-M   'P 1'
#
loop_
_entity.id
_entity.type
_entity.pdbx_description
1 polymer ?
#
loop_
_entity_poly.entity_id
_entity_poly.type
_entity_poly.pdbx_seq_one_letter_code
_entity_poly.pdbx_strand_id
1 'polypeptide(L)'
;MTRGERNHNPLNIRRSDRTRWLGQARQQTDREFVQFQCDLFGFRAAFRIMRTYIRLHQLNTLRLIIYRWAPPEDGNNTESYLSIVSERAKVHPSTPLAFEDESAIIAIVCAMAWVESRMRDIDIELVRHAYLLAK
;
A
#
# COMPACT_ATOMS: atom_id res chain seq x y z
N MET A 1 11.00 14.77 6.47
CA MET A 1 10.05 14.10 5.56
C MET A 1 10.74 12.92 4.90
N THR A 2 10.13 11.75 4.98
CA THR A 2 10.69 10.55 4.35
C THR A 2 10.56 10.58 2.84
N ARG A 3 11.25 9.67 2.17
CA ARG A 3 11.20 9.55 0.70
C ARG A 3 9.77 9.29 0.21
N GLY A 4 9.05 8.39 0.86
CA GLY A 4 7.66 8.12 0.50
C GLY A 4 6.76 9.33 0.65
N GLU A 5 6.96 10.11 1.71
CA GLU A 5 6.20 11.33 1.92
C GLU A 5 6.51 12.38 0.85
N ARG A 6 7.79 12.58 0.52
CA ARG A 6 8.20 13.52 -0.54
C ARG A 6 7.61 13.15 -1.90
N ASN A 7 7.51 11.86 -2.18
CA ASN A 7 7.00 11.35 -3.44
C ASN A 7 5.48 11.26 -3.49
N HIS A 8 4.78 11.60 -2.41
CA HIS A 8 3.35 11.33 -2.27
C HIS A 8 3.01 9.87 -2.59
N ASN A 9 3.90 8.97 -2.18
CA ASN A 9 3.85 7.53 -2.45
C ASN A 9 3.98 6.78 -1.14
N PRO A 10 2.90 6.67 -0.35
CA PRO A 10 2.96 6.17 1.02
C PRO A 10 3.52 4.75 1.15
N LEU A 11 3.32 3.91 0.17
CA LEU A 11 3.77 2.52 0.20
C LEU A 11 5.02 2.26 -0.62
N ASN A 12 5.69 3.30 -1.09
CA ASN A 12 6.91 3.17 -1.91
C ASN A 12 6.70 2.24 -3.12
N ILE A 13 5.63 2.48 -3.87
CA ILE A 13 5.35 1.73 -5.09
C ILE A 13 6.47 1.96 -6.09
N ARG A 14 7.06 0.86 -6.59
CA ARG A 14 8.18 0.94 -7.51
C ARG A 14 7.74 1.35 -8.91
N ARG A 15 8.62 2.09 -9.59
CA ARG A 15 8.40 2.48 -10.98
C ARG A 15 8.37 1.25 -11.88
N SER A 16 7.53 1.32 -12.91
CA SER A 16 7.43 0.30 -13.94
C SER A 16 7.10 0.97 -15.27
N ASP A 17 7.78 0.55 -16.33
CA ASP A 17 7.49 1.04 -17.67
C ASP A 17 6.14 0.54 -18.20
N ARG A 18 5.57 -0.47 -17.54
CA ARG A 18 4.32 -1.10 -17.95
C ARG A 18 3.08 -0.46 -17.33
N THR A 19 3.27 0.37 -16.30
CA THR A 19 2.15 0.94 -15.56
C THR A 19 2.29 2.44 -15.48
N ARG A 20 1.23 3.13 -15.87
CA ARG A 20 1.08 4.56 -15.64
C ARG A 20 -0.12 4.75 -14.73
N TRP A 21 0.13 5.24 -13.52
CA TRP A 21 -0.91 5.39 -12.51
C TRP A 21 -1.71 6.67 -12.71
N LEU A 22 -2.99 6.61 -12.39
CA LEU A 22 -3.80 7.83 -12.28
C LEU A 22 -3.15 8.75 -11.23
N GLY A 23 -2.98 10.03 -11.58
CA GLY A 23 -2.38 11.00 -10.66
C GLY A 23 -0.87 10.92 -10.53
N GLN A 24 -0.22 10.11 -11.36
CA GLN A 24 1.24 10.10 -11.41
C GLN A 24 1.75 11.48 -11.82
N ALA A 25 2.77 11.98 -11.12
CA ALA A 25 3.34 13.28 -11.45
C ALA A 25 3.97 13.25 -12.84
N ARG A 26 3.84 14.37 -13.55
CA ARG A 26 4.35 14.47 -14.93
C ARG A 26 5.84 14.21 -15.02
N GLN A 27 6.62 14.76 -14.07
CA GLN A 27 8.05 14.53 -13.98
C GLN A 27 8.34 13.49 -12.91
N GLN A 28 9.11 12.49 -13.29
CA GLN A 28 9.53 11.41 -12.40
C GLN A 28 11.03 11.54 -12.19
N THR A 29 11.44 12.05 -11.04
CA THR A 29 12.83 12.31 -10.71
C THR A 29 13.43 11.26 -9.76
N ASP A 30 12.60 10.44 -9.14
CA ASP A 30 13.05 9.33 -8.31
C ASP A 30 13.31 8.12 -9.22
N ARG A 31 14.48 7.50 -9.08
CA ARG A 31 14.88 6.39 -9.96
C ARG A 31 14.14 5.09 -9.66
N GLU A 32 13.67 4.93 -8.43
CA GLU A 32 13.10 3.65 -7.98
C GLU A 32 11.60 3.70 -7.79
N PHE A 33 11.10 4.81 -7.26
CA PHE A 33 9.72 4.91 -6.80
C PHE A 33 8.92 5.92 -7.60
N VAL A 34 7.64 5.60 -7.78
CA VAL A 34 6.70 6.49 -8.45
C VAL A 34 6.50 7.75 -7.61
N GLN A 35 6.42 8.89 -8.27
CA GLN A 35 6.03 10.16 -7.66
C GLN A 35 4.61 10.51 -8.10
N PHE A 36 3.75 10.78 -7.13
CA PHE A 36 2.36 11.15 -7.40
C PHE A 36 2.15 12.64 -7.18
N GLN A 37 1.06 13.17 -7.75
CA GLN A 37 0.73 14.59 -7.62
C GLN A 37 0.34 14.96 -6.19
N CYS A 38 -0.28 14.02 -5.47
CA CYS A 38 -0.69 14.20 -4.07
C CYS A 38 -0.90 12.83 -3.43
N ASP A 39 -1.04 12.82 -2.10
CA ASP A 39 -1.19 11.59 -1.33
C ASP A 39 -2.43 10.78 -1.74
N LEU A 40 -3.50 11.45 -2.11
CA LEU A 40 -4.72 10.78 -2.55
C LEU A 40 -4.43 9.76 -3.65
N PHE A 41 -3.68 10.15 -4.65
CA PHE A 41 -3.37 9.26 -5.78
C PHE A 41 -2.36 8.18 -5.41
N GLY A 42 -1.45 8.47 -4.51
CA GLY A 42 -0.53 7.46 -3.98
C GLY A 42 -1.27 6.37 -3.20
N PHE A 43 -2.21 6.75 -2.36
CA PHE A 43 -3.06 5.78 -1.66
C PHE A 43 -3.98 5.04 -2.62
N ARG A 44 -4.57 5.73 -3.59
CA ARG A 44 -5.42 5.06 -4.58
C ARG A 44 -4.66 3.96 -5.31
N ALA A 45 -3.43 4.22 -5.73
CA ALA A 45 -2.59 3.22 -6.39
C ALA A 45 -2.36 2.01 -5.48
N ALA A 46 -2.09 2.24 -4.19
CA ALA A 46 -1.91 1.17 -3.22
C ALA A 46 -3.16 0.29 -3.13
N PHE A 47 -4.34 0.91 -3.04
CA PHE A 47 -5.60 0.15 -2.99
C PHE A 47 -5.84 -0.63 -4.28
N ARG A 48 -5.48 -0.10 -5.44
CA ARG A 48 -5.61 -0.83 -6.71
C ARG A 48 -4.71 -2.07 -6.72
N ILE A 49 -3.53 -1.99 -6.16
CA ILE A 49 -2.64 -3.16 -6.02
C ILE A 49 -3.27 -4.19 -5.08
N MET A 50 -3.81 -3.78 -3.94
CA MET A 50 -4.47 -4.68 -2.99
C MET A 50 -5.67 -5.38 -3.65
N ARG A 51 -6.45 -4.64 -4.42
CA ARG A 51 -7.59 -5.18 -5.17
C ARG A 51 -7.13 -6.25 -6.15
N THR A 52 -6.07 -5.99 -6.89
CA THR A 52 -5.49 -6.94 -7.85
C THR A 52 -4.98 -8.18 -7.14
N TYR A 53 -4.28 -8.02 -6.03
CA TYR A 53 -3.79 -9.14 -5.23
C TYR A 53 -4.92 -10.06 -4.80
N ILE A 54 -5.97 -9.49 -4.24
CA ILE A 54 -7.08 -10.26 -3.67
C ILE A 54 -7.92 -10.90 -4.78
N ARG A 55 -8.34 -10.11 -5.76
CA ARG A 55 -9.31 -10.56 -6.77
C ARG A 55 -8.70 -11.35 -7.91
N LEU A 56 -7.50 -10.98 -8.35
CA LEU A 56 -6.88 -11.60 -9.52
C LEU A 56 -5.93 -12.73 -9.13
N HIS A 57 -5.18 -12.56 -8.03
CA HIS A 57 -4.14 -13.53 -7.64
C HIS A 57 -4.51 -14.36 -6.42
N GLN A 58 -5.74 -14.22 -5.90
CA GLN A 58 -6.24 -14.93 -4.72
C GLN A 58 -5.34 -14.79 -3.48
N LEU A 59 -4.64 -13.66 -3.37
CA LEU A 59 -3.84 -13.34 -2.19
C LEU A 59 -4.76 -12.70 -1.14
N ASN A 60 -5.59 -13.52 -0.53
CA ASN A 60 -6.72 -13.07 0.26
C ASN A 60 -6.54 -13.22 1.77
N THR A 61 -5.30 -13.16 2.24
CA THR A 61 -4.97 -13.02 3.67
C THR A 61 -3.85 -12.01 3.80
N LEU A 62 -3.72 -11.43 4.99
CA LEU A 62 -2.64 -10.48 5.22
C LEU A 62 -1.27 -11.11 4.98
N ARG A 63 -1.07 -12.35 5.41
CA ARG A 63 0.19 -13.08 5.19
C ARG A 63 0.53 -13.16 3.71
N LEU A 64 -0.43 -13.56 2.89
CA LEU A 64 -0.22 -13.69 1.44
C LEU A 64 0.10 -12.34 0.79
N ILE A 65 -0.61 -11.29 1.22
CA ILE A 65 -0.40 -9.95 0.70
C ILE A 65 1.02 -9.46 1.03
N ILE A 66 1.43 -9.57 2.29
CA ILE A 66 2.74 -9.04 2.73
C ILE A 66 3.88 -9.86 2.10
N TYR A 67 3.74 -11.18 1.99
CA TYR A 67 4.77 -12.00 1.36
C TYR A 67 4.93 -11.70 -0.14
N ARG A 68 3.86 -11.27 -0.80
CA ARG A 68 3.97 -10.82 -2.18
C ARG A 68 4.55 -9.41 -2.27
N TRP A 69 4.15 -8.52 -1.36
CA TRP A 69 4.57 -7.13 -1.35
C TRP A 69 6.05 -6.96 -1.02
N ALA A 70 6.51 -7.66 0.02
CA ALA A 70 7.86 -7.55 0.56
C ALA A 70 8.45 -8.94 0.77
N PRO A 71 8.76 -9.67 -0.31
CA PRO A 71 9.23 -11.05 -0.20
C PRO A 71 10.61 -11.14 0.44
N PRO A 72 10.92 -12.23 1.16
CA PRO A 72 12.23 -12.42 1.79
C PRO A 72 13.39 -12.41 0.78
N GLU A 73 13.14 -12.85 -0.44
CA GLU A 73 14.14 -12.91 -1.51
C GLU A 73 14.73 -11.55 -1.84
N ASP A 74 13.97 -10.46 -1.58
CA ASP A 74 14.41 -9.09 -1.84
C ASP A 74 15.08 -8.46 -0.61
N GLY A 75 15.52 -9.27 0.35
CA GLY A 75 16.21 -8.80 1.54
C GLY A 75 15.30 -8.24 2.64
N ASN A 76 14.00 -8.48 2.54
CA ASN A 76 13.05 -8.00 3.55
C ASN A 76 12.97 -8.95 4.75
N ASN A 77 12.79 -8.37 5.94
CA ASN A 77 12.34 -9.14 7.09
C ASN A 77 10.82 -9.21 7.04
N THR A 78 10.31 -10.13 6.23
CA THR A 78 8.89 -10.23 5.91
C THR A 78 8.03 -10.55 7.13
N GLU A 79 8.50 -11.45 8.03
CA GLU A 79 7.74 -11.76 9.25
C GLU A 79 7.63 -10.57 10.18
N SER A 80 8.67 -9.75 10.29
CA SER A 80 8.61 -8.51 11.08
C SER A 80 7.61 -7.53 10.46
N TYR A 81 7.65 -7.36 9.14
CA TYR A 81 6.70 -6.51 8.42
C TYR A 81 5.26 -6.98 8.69
N LEU A 82 5.02 -8.28 8.51
CA LEU A 82 3.71 -8.88 8.74
C LEU A 82 3.22 -8.66 10.18
N SER A 83 4.09 -8.88 11.15
CA SER A 83 3.76 -8.71 12.57
C SER A 83 3.35 -7.27 12.88
N ILE A 84 4.11 -6.30 12.38
CA ILE A 84 3.81 -4.88 12.60
C ILE A 84 2.45 -4.51 11.99
N VAL A 85 2.22 -4.92 10.74
CA VAL A 85 0.96 -4.59 10.06
C VAL A 85 -0.23 -5.27 10.74
N SER A 86 -0.09 -6.55 11.09
CA SER A 86 -1.12 -7.31 11.78
C SER A 86 -1.52 -6.64 13.10
N GLU A 87 -0.53 -6.25 13.89
CA GLU A 87 -0.76 -5.61 15.18
C GLU A 87 -1.41 -4.23 15.02
N ARG A 88 -0.88 -3.41 14.13
CA ARG A 88 -1.39 -2.05 13.94
C ARG A 88 -2.77 -2.02 13.30
N ALA A 89 -3.03 -2.90 12.35
CA ALA A 89 -4.32 -2.97 11.66
C ALA A 89 -5.35 -3.81 12.42
N LYS A 90 -4.91 -4.57 13.41
CA LYS A 90 -5.76 -5.51 14.17
C LYS A 90 -6.44 -6.51 13.25
N VAL A 91 -5.65 -7.05 12.33
CA VAL A 91 -6.07 -8.08 11.37
C VAL A 91 -5.19 -9.30 11.57
N HIS A 92 -5.80 -10.45 11.83
CA HIS A 92 -5.06 -11.70 11.98
C HIS A 92 -4.44 -12.10 10.63
N PRO A 93 -3.19 -12.59 10.61
CA PRO A 93 -2.50 -12.90 9.35
C PRO A 93 -3.21 -13.90 8.44
N SER A 94 -4.04 -14.77 9.01
CA SER A 94 -4.67 -15.87 8.27
C SER A 94 -6.18 -15.69 8.05
N THR A 95 -6.76 -14.57 8.49
CA THR A 95 -8.18 -14.33 8.29
C THR A 95 -8.45 -14.03 6.81
N PRO A 96 -9.41 -14.71 6.19
CA PRO A 96 -9.79 -14.41 4.81
C PRO A 96 -10.28 -12.97 4.67
N LEU A 97 -9.82 -12.30 3.62
CA LEU A 97 -10.15 -10.91 3.32
C LEU A 97 -10.82 -10.81 1.95
N ALA A 98 -11.83 -9.97 1.86
CA ALA A 98 -12.34 -9.49 0.58
C ALA A 98 -11.95 -8.02 0.43
N PHE A 99 -11.83 -7.53 -0.79
CA PHE A 99 -11.51 -6.12 -1.00
C PHE A 99 -12.62 -5.21 -0.44
N GLU A 100 -13.86 -5.71 -0.41
CA GLU A 100 -15.03 -5.01 0.12
C GLU A 100 -14.99 -4.85 1.65
N ASP A 101 -14.10 -5.53 2.35
CA ASP A 101 -13.88 -5.37 3.78
C ASP A 101 -13.17 -4.03 4.05
N GLU A 102 -13.88 -2.94 3.83
CA GLU A 102 -13.34 -1.58 3.77
C GLU A 102 -12.48 -1.24 4.98
N SER A 103 -13.01 -1.44 6.19
CA SER A 103 -12.29 -1.09 7.42
C SER A 103 -10.95 -1.84 7.54
N ALA A 104 -10.95 -3.14 7.22
CA ALA A 104 -9.74 -3.96 7.29
C ALA A 104 -8.73 -3.53 6.23
N ILE A 105 -9.17 -3.32 5.00
CA ILE A 105 -8.28 -2.96 3.89
C ILE A 105 -7.66 -1.58 4.11
N ILE A 106 -8.45 -0.61 4.58
CA ILE A 106 -7.95 0.73 4.92
C ILE A 106 -6.92 0.64 6.05
N ALA A 107 -7.22 -0.11 7.11
CA ALA A 107 -6.30 -0.27 8.24
C ALA A 107 -4.98 -0.90 7.82
N ILE A 108 -5.03 -1.91 6.94
CA ILE A 108 -3.84 -2.57 6.40
C ILE A 108 -2.98 -1.57 5.63
N VAL A 109 -3.56 -0.81 4.72
CA VAL A 109 -2.82 0.17 3.91
C VAL A 109 -2.20 1.26 4.79
N CYS A 110 -2.93 1.77 5.78
CA CYS A 110 -2.38 2.74 6.73
C CYS A 110 -1.20 2.17 7.52
N ALA A 111 -1.30 0.91 7.96
CA ALA A 111 -0.20 0.26 8.67
C ALA A 111 1.02 0.06 7.76
N MET A 112 0.79 -0.29 6.50
CA MET A 112 1.87 -0.40 5.51
C MET A 112 2.53 0.95 5.25
N ALA A 113 1.76 2.03 5.21
CA ALA A 113 2.31 3.38 5.07
C ALA A 113 3.21 3.76 6.24
N TRP A 114 2.88 3.27 7.45
CA TRP A 114 3.77 3.43 8.60
C TRP A 114 5.08 2.68 8.39
N VAL A 115 5.03 1.42 7.96
CA VAL A 115 6.24 0.62 7.75
C VAL A 115 7.11 1.23 6.65
N GLU A 116 6.50 1.59 5.52
CA GLU A 116 7.22 2.06 4.34
C GLU A 116 7.75 3.49 4.47
N SER A 117 6.93 4.37 4.98
CA SER A 117 7.19 5.82 4.92
C SER A 117 7.20 6.49 6.29
N ARG A 118 7.00 5.75 7.37
CA ARG A 118 6.85 6.30 8.73
C ARG A 118 5.81 7.40 8.78
N MET A 119 4.77 7.27 7.97
CA MET A 119 3.73 8.27 7.85
C MET A 119 2.88 8.31 9.13
N ARG A 120 2.80 9.49 9.73
CA ARG A 120 2.01 9.77 10.94
C ARG A 120 0.87 10.70 10.58
N ASP A 121 -0.09 10.84 11.48
CA ASP A 121 -1.20 11.79 11.32
C ASP A 121 -1.90 11.64 9.96
N ILE A 122 -2.13 10.38 9.59
CA ILE A 122 -2.79 10.06 8.32
C ILE A 122 -4.23 10.59 8.35
N ASP A 123 -4.59 11.34 7.32
CA ASP A 123 -5.95 11.83 7.12
C ASP A 123 -6.83 10.65 6.66
N ILE A 124 -7.60 10.08 7.59
CA ILE A 124 -8.43 8.91 7.33
C ILE A 124 -9.49 9.19 6.25
N GLU A 125 -10.04 10.40 6.22
CA GLU A 125 -11.03 10.76 5.21
C GLU A 125 -10.41 10.76 3.79
N LEU A 126 -9.18 11.23 3.67
CA LEU A 126 -8.44 11.19 2.40
C LEU A 126 -8.19 9.74 1.98
N VAL A 127 -7.77 8.90 2.92
CA VAL A 127 -7.48 7.48 2.64
C VAL A 127 -8.77 6.75 2.22
N ARG A 128 -9.87 7.02 2.91
CA ARG A 128 -11.17 6.44 2.56
C ARG A 128 -11.61 6.86 1.17
N HIS A 129 -11.41 8.13 0.82
CA HIS A 129 -11.70 8.64 -0.52
C HIS A 129 -10.86 7.90 -1.57
N ALA A 130 -9.57 7.70 -1.30
CA ALA A 130 -8.68 6.94 -2.19
C ALA A 130 -9.17 5.50 -2.38
N TYR A 131 -9.61 4.84 -1.31
CA TYR A 131 -10.20 3.52 -1.38
C TYR A 131 -11.43 3.49 -2.30
N LEU A 132 -12.33 4.45 -2.13
CA LEU A 132 -13.54 4.53 -2.96
C LEU A 132 -13.20 4.78 -4.43
N LEU A 133 -12.19 5.58 -4.72
CA LEU A 133 -11.73 5.80 -6.09
C LEU A 133 -11.09 4.56 -6.71
N ALA A 134 -10.59 3.65 -5.90
CA ALA A 134 -9.91 2.43 -6.36
C ALA A 134 -10.87 1.26 -6.63
N LYS A 135 -12.11 1.37 -6.22
CA LYS A 135 -13.11 0.28 -6.37
C LYS A 135 -13.45 -0.05 -7.82
#